data_c2ca0e5c3649fa65ae5109d0c5dcf742
#
_entry.id   c2ca0e5c3649fa65ae5109d0c5dcf742
#
_cell.length_a   1.000
_cell.length_b   1.000
_cell.length_c   1.000
_cell.angle_alpha   90.00
_cell.angle_beta   90.00
_cell.angle_gamma   90.00
#
_symmetry.space_group_name_H-M   'P 1'
#
loop_
_entity.id
_entity.type
_entity.pdbx_description
1 polymer ?
#
loop_
_entity_poly.entity_id
_entity_poly.type
_entity_poly.pdbx_seq_one_letter_code
_entity_poly.pdbx_strand_id
1 'polypeptide(L)'
;MAEQNFPLYEEGIAFLKRRDKKLAWLIGRIGKISHVDTKDDFQFFVEQIVGQMLSIKVADVMIGRLTDYCRGTITVDAICSLSVEEFRSLGISIRKVECIRQVASMIRGGALDFVQLRGLPDVDIMKILTSIKGIGPWTAKMYLYKIHRLDVLPYEDAVFYQHINGFIAREMQSGIVVGSGLLMLR
;
A
#
# COMPACT_ATOMS: atom_id res chain seq x y z
N MET A 1 -17.39 -7.47 11.98
CA MET A 1 -16.44 -6.68 11.17
C MET A 1 -17.23 -5.51 10.61
N ALA A 2 -16.92 -4.30 11.01
CA ALA A 2 -17.65 -3.11 10.56
C ALA A 2 -17.20 -2.78 9.13
N GLU A 3 -18.15 -2.77 8.21
CA GLU A 3 -17.97 -2.21 6.87
C GLU A 3 -17.66 -0.72 7.05
N GLN A 4 -16.41 -0.31 6.80
CA GLN A 4 -16.05 1.10 6.89
C GLN A 4 -16.64 1.81 5.67
N ASN A 5 -17.67 2.61 5.92
CA ASN A 5 -18.29 3.46 4.92
C ASN A 5 -17.39 4.70 4.74
N PHE A 6 -16.82 4.89 3.55
CA PHE A 6 -16.04 6.08 3.23
C PHE A 6 -17.01 7.24 2.97
N PRO A 7 -17.06 8.28 3.83
CA PRO A 7 -18.06 9.34 3.70
C PRO A 7 -18.02 10.07 2.35
N LEU A 8 -16.82 10.21 1.75
CA LEU A 8 -16.63 10.85 0.45
C LEU A 8 -16.72 9.90 -0.75
N TYR A 9 -16.83 8.58 -0.52
CA TYR A 9 -16.83 7.60 -1.60
C TYR A 9 -18.08 7.74 -2.50
N GLU A 10 -19.25 7.76 -1.91
CA GLU A 10 -20.50 7.87 -2.66
C GLU A 10 -20.62 9.22 -3.40
N GLU A 11 -20.19 10.30 -2.78
CA GLU A 11 -20.15 11.63 -3.41
C GLU A 11 -19.14 11.66 -4.56
N GLY A 12 -17.96 11.09 -4.38
CA GLY A 12 -16.93 10.96 -5.41
C GLY A 12 -17.41 10.13 -6.60
N ILE A 13 -18.05 8.97 -6.34
CA ILE A 13 -18.66 8.12 -7.36
C ILE A 13 -19.75 8.87 -8.13
N ALA A 14 -20.64 9.57 -7.43
CA ALA A 14 -21.70 10.36 -8.06
C ALA A 14 -21.12 11.49 -8.91
N PHE A 15 -20.06 12.14 -8.44
CA PHE A 15 -19.35 13.18 -9.19
C PHE A 15 -18.72 12.63 -10.48
N LEU A 16 -18.00 11.52 -10.40
CA LEU A 16 -17.34 10.88 -11.53
C LEU A 16 -18.37 10.41 -12.58
N LYS A 17 -19.44 9.77 -12.13
CA LYS A 17 -20.54 9.31 -13.03
C LYS A 17 -21.19 10.46 -13.81
N ARG A 18 -21.32 11.63 -13.21
CA ARG A 18 -21.88 12.83 -13.89
C ARG A 18 -20.93 13.43 -14.91
N ARG A 19 -19.63 13.36 -14.67
CA ARG A 19 -18.60 14.00 -15.49
C ARG A 19 -18.11 13.15 -16.67
N ASP A 20 -18.11 11.83 -16.51
CA ASP A 20 -17.54 10.94 -17.50
C ASP A 20 -18.44 9.70 -17.72
N LYS A 21 -18.99 9.60 -18.93
CA LYS A 21 -19.87 8.47 -19.31
C LYS A 21 -19.15 7.13 -19.33
N LYS A 22 -17.83 7.09 -19.66
CA LYS A 22 -17.04 5.84 -19.66
C LYS A 22 -16.78 5.38 -18.23
N LEU A 23 -16.42 6.31 -17.34
CA LEU A 23 -16.32 6.01 -15.91
C LEU A 23 -17.65 5.60 -15.32
N ALA A 24 -18.75 6.27 -15.69
CA ALA A 24 -20.09 5.87 -15.25
C ALA A 24 -20.43 4.43 -15.62
N TRP A 25 -20.11 4.03 -16.86
CA TRP A 25 -20.29 2.66 -17.33
C TRP A 25 -19.40 1.67 -16.58
N LEU A 26 -18.13 1.98 -16.41
CA LEU A 26 -17.16 1.13 -15.70
C LEU A 26 -17.56 0.94 -14.23
N ILE A 27 -17.87 2.03 -13.54
CA ILE A 27 -18.33 2.01 -12.14
C ILE A 27 -19.62 1.19 -12.01
N GLY A 28 -20.54 1.31 -12.99
CA GLY A 28 -21.75 0.50 -13.01
C GLY A 28 -21.50 -1.00 -13.17
N ARG A 29 -20.44 -1.38 -13.88
CA ARG A 29 -20.06 -2.79 -14.06
C ARG A 29 -19.29 -3.37 -12.87
N ILE A 30 -18.40 -2.59 -12.26
CA ILE A 30 -17.60 -3.01 -11.10
C ILE A 30 -18.49 -3.09 -9.85
N GLY A 31 -19.47 -2.19 -9.75
CA GLY A 31 -20.32 -2.07 -8.56
C GLY A 31 -19.59 -1.41 -7.39
N LYS A 32 -20.08 -1.65 -6.18
CA LYS A 32 -19.50 -1.10 -4.95
C LYS A 32 -18.18 -1.81 -4.63
N ILE A 33 -17.11 -1.05 -4.52
CA ILE A 33 -15.82 -1.55 -4.05
C ILE A 33 -15.88 -1.50 -2.51
N SER A 34 -15.76 -2.65 -1.87
CA SER A 34 -15.58 -2.75 -0.42
C SER A 34 -14.13 -3.09 -0.12
N HIS A 35 -13.52 -2.37 0.79
CA HIS A 35 -12.19 -2.69 1.31
C HIS A 35 -12.37 -3.20 2.74
N VAL A 36 -12.04 -4.46 2.96
CA VAL A 36 -12.01 -5.04 4.31
C VAL A 36 -10.57 -5.12 4.75
N ASP A 37 -10.19 -4.29 5.69
CA ASP A 37 -8.88 -4.38 6.33
C ASP A 37 -8.87 -5.53 7.32
N THR A 38 -8.36 -6.68 6.87
CA THR A 38 -8.31 -7.92 7.68
C THR A 38 -6.95 -8.18 8.30
N LYS A 39 -5.93 -7.39 7.92
CA LYS A 39 -4.56 -7.63 8.35
C LYS A 39 -4.12 -6.63 9.41
N ASP A 40 -3.37 -7.13 10.39
CA ASP A 40 -2.61 -6.30 11.31
C ASP A 40 -1.64 -5.37 10.57
N ASP A 41 -1.35 -4.20 11.12
CA ASP A 41 -0.49 -3.19 10.49
C ASP A 41 0.94 -3.69 10.31
N PHE A 42 1.46 -4.42 11.29
CA PHE A 42 2.79 -4.99 11.19
C PHE A 42 2.88 -6.07 10.11
N GLN A 43 1.90 -6.99 10.06
CA GLN A 43 1.83 -8.01 9.02
C GLN A 43 1.75 -7.35 7.63
N PHE A 44 0.88 -6.37 7.44
CA PHE A 44 0.81 -5.62 6.18
C PHE A 44 2.16 -5.00 5.81
N PHE A 45 2.82 -4.37 6.78
CA PHE A 45 4.10 -3.71 6.55
C PHE A 45 5.20 -4.68 6.14
N VAL A 46 5.27 -5.85 6.79
CA VAL A 46 6.19 -6.93 6.41
C VAL A 46 5.92 -7.42 4.99
N GLU A 47 4.65 -7.62 4.61
CA GLU A 47 4.27 -8.03 3.26
C GLU A 47 4.69 -6.99 2.21
N GLN A 48 4.55 -5.69 2.50
CA GLN A 48 5.03 -4.63 1.59
C GLN A 48 6.56 -4.69 1.42
N ILE A 49 7.32 -4.89 2.50
CA ILE A 49 8.78 -5.00 2.42
C ILE A 49 9.18 -6.25 1.62
N VAL A 50 8.55 -7.39 1.86
CA VAL A 50 8.80 -8.62 1.11
C VAL A 50 8.49 -8.43 -0.37
N GLY A 51 7.41 -7.72 -0.71
CA GLY A 51 6.97 -7.47 -2.08
C GLY A 51 7.80 -6.47 -2.87
N GLN A 52 8.64 -5.64 -2.22
CA GLN A 52 9.44 -4.62 -2.92
C GLN A 52 10.22 -5.20 -4.11
N MET A 53 10.12 -4.54 -5.29
CA MET A 53 10.85 -4.91 -6.51
C MET A 53 10.57 -6.33 -7.03
N LEU A 54 9.45 -6.93 -6.64
CA LEU A 54 9.01 -8.24 -7.11
C LEU A 54 7.71 -8.13 -7.93
N SER A 55 7.49 -9.08 -8.82
CA SER A 55 6.14 -9.24 -9.38
C SER A 55 5.17 -9.74 -8.31
N ILE A 56 3.88 -9.42 -8.47
CA ILE A 56 2.82 -9.84 -7.54
C ILE A 56 2.90 -11.35 -7.29
N LYS A 57 3.01 -12.15 -8.35
CA LYS A 57 3.08 -13.62 -8.26
C LYS A 57 4.26 -14.11 -7.41
N VAL A 58 5.43 -13.50 -7.54
CA VAL A 58 6.61 -13.88 -6.76
C VAL A 58 6.47 -13.41 -5.30
N ALA A 59 5.95 -12.21 -5.10
CA ALA A 59 5.68 -11.67 -3.77
C ALA A 59 4.69 -12.58 -3.00
N ASP A 60 3.58 -12.97 -3.63
CA ASP A 60 2.57 -13.84 -3.03
C ASP A 60 3.14 -15.18 -2.58
N VAL A 61 4.02 -15.79 -3.39
CA VAL A 61 4.69 -17.05 -3.01
C VAL A 61 5.59 -16.87 -1.79
N MET A 62 6.38 -15.78 -1.73
CA MET A 62 7.28 -15.53 -0.61
C MET A 62 6.51 -15.17 0.67
N ILE A 63 5.47 -14.34 0.53
CA ILE A 63 4.59 -13.97 1.64
C ILE A 63 3.87 -15.21 2.18
N GLY A 64 3.34 -16.06 1.30
CA GLY A 64 2.70 -17.32 1.68
C GLY A 64 3.64 -18.21 2.51
N ARG A 65 4.88 -18.43 2.02
CA ARG A 65 5.88 -19.22 2.76
C ARG A 65 6.20 -18.64 4.13
N LEU A 66 6.35 -17.31 4.23
CA LEU A 66 6.60 -16.63 5.50
C LEU A 66 5.41 -16.78 6.45
N THR A 67 4.20 -16.62 5.93
CA THR A 67 2.95 -16.77 6.71
C THR A 67 2.80 -18.20 7.24
N ASP A 68 3.05 -19.20 6.39
CA ASP A 68 3.01 -20.60 6.80
C ASP A 68 4.06 -20.91 7.88
N TYR A 69 5.28 -20.38 7.69
CA TYR A 69 6.34 -20.52 8.68
C TYR A 69 5.97 -19.86 10.03
N CYS A 70 5.28 -18.75 10.00
CA CYS A 70 4.73 -18.04 11.16
C CYS A 70 3.39 -18.63 11.66
N ARG A 71 2.99 -19.83 11.22
CA ARG A 71 1.76 -20.53 11.63
C ARG A 71 0.48 -19.73 11.35
N GLY A 72 0.43 -19.06 10.21
CA GLY A 72 -0.75 -18.36 9.71
C GLY A 72 -0.81 -16.86 10.01
N THR A 73 0.01 -16.33 10.95
CA THR A 73 0.01 -14.90 11.28
C THR A 73 1.44 -14.38 11.49
N ILE A 74 1.79 -13.33 10.78
CA ILE A 74 3.09 -12.68 10.90
C ILE A 74 3.04 -11.69 12.07
N THR A 75 3.58 -12.10 13.22
CA THR A 75 3.65 -11.25 14.43
C THR A 75 5.08 -10.75 14.68
N VAL A 76 5.21 -9.70 15.50
CA VAL A 76 6.53 -9.18 15.93
C VAL A 76 7.35 -10.28 16.57
N ASP A 77 6.74 -11.11 17.44
CA ASP A 77 7.44 -12.19 18.13
C ASP A 77 7.88 -13.31 17.19
N ALA A 78 7.02 -13.70 16.23
CA ALA A 78 7.39 -14.67 15.21
C ALA A 78 8.60 -14.16 14.38
N ILE A 79 8.59 -12.93 13.93
CA ILE A 79 9.69 -12.32 13.17
C ILE A 79 10.99 -12.26 13.99
N CYS A 80 10.90 -11.91 15.26
CA CYS A 80 12.08 -11.84 16.12
C CYS A 80 12.68 -13.22 16.45
N SER A 81 11.89 -14.29 16.39
CA SER A 81 12.36 -15.66 16.64
C SER A 81 13.04 -16.31 15.42
N LEU A 82 12.75 -15.86 14.20
CA LEU A 82 13.39 -16.40 13.00
C LEU A 82 14.88 -16.03 12.92
N SER A 83 15.72 -16.98 12.52
CA SER A 83 17.12 -16.72 12.15
C SER A 83 17.22 -16.08 10.76
N VAL A 84 18.39 -15.54 10.41
CA VAL A 84 18.63 -15.00 9.07
C VAL A 84 18.61 -16.11 8.02
N GLU A 85 19.08 -17.30 8.37
CA GLU A 85 19.14 -18.48 7.53
C GLU A 85 17.72 -18.97 7.18
N GLU A 86 16.79 -18.95 8.15
CA GLU A 86 15.39 -19.27 7.92
C GLU A 86 14.74 -18.29 6.95
N PHE A 87 14.92 -16.99 7.13
CA PHE A 87 14.43 -16.01 6.16
C PHE A 87 14.98 -16.24 4.75
N ARG A 88 16.28 -16.56 4.63
CA ARG A 88 16.91 -16.86 3.33
C ARG A 88 16.34 -18.10 2.68
N SER A 89 16.05 -19.14 3.45
CA SER A 89 15.41 -20.37 2.94
C SER A 89 14.01 -20.10 2.34
N LEU A 90 13.32 -19.07 2.84
CA LEU A 90 12.05 -18.59 2.30
C LEU A 90 12.20 -17.71 1.04
N GLY A 91 13.44 -17.39 0.63
CA GLY A 91 13.75 -16.55 -0.53
C GLY A 91 13.86 -15.05 -0.22
N ILE A 92 13.80 -14.65 1.04
CA ILE A 92 13.83 -13.24 1.44
C ILE A 92 15.28 -12.75 1.54
N SER A 93 15.60 -11.65 0.84
CA SER A 93 16.96 -11.10 0.81
C SER A 93 17.37 -10.51 2.15
N ILE A 94 18.68 -10.55 2.46
CA ILE A 94 19.25 -10.04 3.72
C ILE A 94 18.80 -8.58 3.99
N ARG A 95 18.81 -7.72 2.97
CA ARG A 95 18.36 -6.32 3.12
C ARG A 95 16.92 -6.19 3.60
N LYS A 96 16.03 -7.05 3.09
CA LYS A 96 14.63 -7.10 3.52
C LYS A 96 14.52 -7.63 4.94
N VAL A 97 15.29 -8.66 5.28
CA VAL A 97 15.34 -9.21 6.65
C VAL A 97 15.80 -8.15 7.65
N GLU A 98 16.86 -7.41 7.35
CA GLU A 98 17.34 -6.31 8.20
C GLU A 98 16.25 -5.25 8.42
N CYS A 99 15.57 -4.84 7.35
CA CYS A 99 14.49 -3.86 7.43
C CYS A 99 13.31 -4.38 8.29
N ILE A 100 12.86 -5.61 8.05
CA ILE A 100 11.75 -6.23 8.79
C ILE A 100 12.09 -6.34 10.28
N ARG A 101 13.31 -6.78 10.60
CA ARG A 101 13.77 -6.89 11.99
C ARG A 101 13.91 -5.54 12.67
N GLN A 102 14.35 -4.52 11.93
CA GLN A 102 14.42 -3.15 12.46
C GLN A 102 13.02 -2.66 12.84
N VAL A 103 12.01 -2.83 11.97
CA VAL A 103 10.62 -2.47 12.26
C VAL A 103 10.11 -3.24 13.47
N ALA A 104 10.31 -4.56 13.54
CA ALA A 104 9.91 -5.39 14.67
C ALA A 104 10.55 -4.93 15.98
N SER A 105 11.86 -4.61 15.96
CA SER A 105 12.59 -4.10 17.12
C SER A 105 12.06 -2.73 17.58
N MET A 106 11.74 -1.83 16.67
CA MET A 106 11.18 -0.52 16.97
C MET A 106 9.80 -0.64 17.65
N ILE A 107 8.97 -1.56 17.17
CA ILE A 107 7.64 -1.84 17.79
C ILE A 107 7.83 -2.42 19.19
N ARG A 108 8.68 -3.42 19.34
CA ARG A 108 8.96 -4.06 20.64
C ARG A 108 9.54 -3.07 21.65
N GLY A 109 10.37 -2.15 21.20
CA GLY A 109 10.98 -1.09 22.01
C GLY A 109 10.09 0.13 22.25
N GLY A 110 8.89 0.17 21.67
CA GLY A 110 7.97 1.31 21.80
C GLY A 110 8.37 2.55 20.97
N ALA A 111 9.38 2.43 20.10
CA ALA A 111 9.80 3.52 19.21
C ALA A 111 8.92 3.66 17.97
N LEU A 112 8.12 2.65 17.64
CA LEU A 112 7.11 2.67 16.59
C LEU A 112 5.82 2.05 17.14
N ASP A 113 4.76 2.81 17.11
CA ASP A 113 3.42 2.37 17.50
C ASP A 113 2.45 2.74 16.37
N PHE A 114 1.90 1.75 15.70
CA PHE A 114 0.98 1.94 14.59
C PHE A 114 -0.35 2.59 15.02
N VAL A 115 -0.80 2.38 16.26
CA VAL A 115 -2.02 3.02 16.76
C VAL A 115 -1.79 4.53 16.89
N GLN A 116 -0.66 4.94 17.48
CA GLN A 116 -0.30 6.35 17.57
C GLN A 116 -0.02 6.95 16.18
N LEU A 117 0.67 6.19 15.32
CA LEU A 117 0.99 6.63 13.97
C LEU A 117 -0.26 7.00 13.16
N ARG A 118 -1.34 6.22 13.26
CA ARG A 118 -2.62 6.50 12.58
C ARG A 118 -3.23 7.87 12.96
N GLY A 119 -2.94 8.40 14.14
CA GLY A 119 -3.41 9.70 14.61
C GLY A 119 -2.63 10.91 14.08
N LEU A 120 -1.49 10.69 13.43
CA LEU A 120 -0.61 11.75 12.94
C LEU A 120 -1.03 12.29 11.57
N PRO A 121 -0.62 13.53 11.22
CA PRO A 121 -0.68 14.05 9.86
C PRO A 121 0.15 13.19 8.89
N ASP A 122 -0.27 13.10 7.62
CA ASP A 122 0.38 12.27 6.59
C ASP A 122 1.87 12.61 6.39
N VAL A 123 2.21 13.91 6.49
CA VAL A 123 3.61 14.37 6.39
C VAL A 123 4.48 13.78 7.50
N ASP A 124 3.96 13.72 8.71
CA ASP A 124 4.69 13.16 9.85
C ASP A 124 4.80 11.64 9.76
N ILE A 125 3.74 10.96 9.33
CA ILE A 125 3.76 9.51 9.04
C ILE A 125 4.83 9.22 7.98
N MET A 126 4.82 9.95 6.88
CA MET A 126 5.81 9.80 5.81
C MET A 126 7.22 9.98 6.32
N LYS A 127 7.46 11.04 7.12
CA LYS A 127 8.78 11.34 7.70
C LYS A 127 9.26 10.22 8.63
N ILE A 128 8.39 9.73 9.53
CA ILE A 128 8.72 8.64 10.45
C ILE A 128 9.03 7.36 9.68
N LEU A 129 8.16 6.94 8.76
CA LEU A 129 8.34 5.70 8.04
C LEU A 129 9.56 5.72 7.11
N THR A 130 9.79 6.82 6.39
CA THR A 130 10.95 6.93 5.49
C THR A 130 12.28 7.13 6.21
N SER A 131 12.28 7.43 7.51
CA SER A 131 13.51 7.43 8.33
C SER A 131 14.03 6.01 8.60
N ILE A 132 13.20 4.98 8.43
CA ILE A 132 13.56 3.59 8.63
C ILE A 132 14.32 3.09 7.39
N LYS A 133 15.55 2.59 7.58
CA LYS A 133 16.37 2.10 6.47
C LYS A 133 15.66 0.97 5.72
N GLY A 134 15.47 1.14 4.42
CA GLY A 134 14.77 0.18 3.56
C GLY A 134 13.29 0.49 3.32
N ILE A 135 12.75 1.52 3.98
CA ILE A 135 11.42 2.04 3.75
C ILE A 135 11.51 3.28 2.88
N GLY A 136 11.08 3.16 1.63
CA GLY A 136 10.99 4.29 0.71
C GLY A 136 9.61 4.95 0.71
N PRO A 137 9.46 6.07 -0.03
CA PRO A 137 8.19 6.78 -0.17
C PRO A 137 7.04 5.88 -0.63
N TRP A 138 7.29 4.95 -1.56
CA TRP A 138 6.29 4.01 -2.03
C TRP A 138 5.71 3.14 -0.90
N THR A 139 6.57 2.51 -0.09
CA THR A 139 6.13 1.66 1.02
C THR A 139 5.37 2.46 2.09
N ALA A 140 5.82 3.69 2.37
CA ALA A 140 5.15 4.58 3.31
C ALA A 140 3.76 5.02 2.79
N LYS A 141 3.63 5.32 1.49
CA LYS A 141 2.34 5.62 0.85
C LYS A 141 1.40 4.43 0.84
N MET A 142 1.91 3.21 0.63
CA MET A 142 1.08 2.00 0.73
C MET A 142 0.50 1.83 2.13
N TYR A 143 1.25 2.20 3.17
CA TYR A 143 0.71 2.22 4.54
C TYR A 143 -0.37 3.30 4.71
N LEU A 144 -0.15 4.52 4.20
CA LEU A 144 -1.17 5.57 4.21
C LEU A 144 -2.45 5.11 3.50
N TYR A 145 -2.31 4.45 2.34
CA TYR A 145 -3.44 3.86 1.63
C TYR A 145 -4.17 2.81 2.48
N LYS A 146 -3.42 1.93 3.18
CA LYS A 146 -4.00 0.94 4.10
C LYS A 146 -4.85 1.58 5.19
N ILE A 147 -4.39 2.68 5.78
CA ILE A 147 -5.13 3.40 6.82
C ILE A 147 -6.16 4.41 6.27
N HIS A 148 -6.54 4.23 4.99
CA HIS A 148 -7.57 4.99 4.30
C HIS A 148 -7.26 6.48 4.02
N ARG A 149 -5.98 6.84 3.88
CA ARG A 149 -5.56 8.14 3.35
C ARG A 149 -5.56 8.07 1.81
N LEU A 150 -6.76 8.08 1.21
CA LEU A 150 -6.97 7.76 -0.22
C LEU A 150 -6.54 8.87 -1.19
N ASP A 151 -6.24 10.05 -0.71
CA ASP A 151 -5.70 11.19 -1.46
C ASP A 151 -4.18 11.09 -1.68
N VAL A 152 -3.52 10.13 -1.04
CA VAL A 152 -2.09 9.86 -1.21
C VAL A 152 -1.87 8.84 -2.32
N LEU A 153 -1.46 9.32 -3.50
CA LEU A 153 -1.24 8.47 -4.67
C LEU A 153 0.22 8.00 -4.77
N PRO A 154 0.47 6.70 -5.02
CA PRO A 154 1.81 6.14 -5.15
C PRO A 154 2.39 6.40 -6.56
N TYR A 155 2.71 7.66 -6.88
CA TYR A 155 3.25 8.04 -8.20
C TYR A 155 4.59 7.36 -8.54
N GLU A 156 5.29 6.84 -7.53
CA GLU A 156 6.53 6.08 -7.68
C GLU A 156 6.28 4.64 -8.16
N ASP A 157 5.05 4.16 -8.12
CA ASP A 157 4.68 2.85 -8.64
C ASP A 157 4.65 2.86 -10.16
N ALA A 158 5.55 2.09 -10.79
CA ALA A 158 5.69 2.05 -12.23
C ALA A 158 4.42 1.53 -12.93
N VAL A 159 3.71 0.58 -12.31
CA VAL A 159 2.47 0.02 -12.86
C VAL A 159 1.35 1.05 -12.77
N PHE A 160 1.21 1.70 -11.63
CA PHE A 160 0.25 2.79 -11.43
C PHE A 160 0.51 3.93 -12.42
N TYR A 161 1.77 4.37 -12.54
CA TYR A 161 2.18 5.44 -13.45
C TYR A 161 1.90 5.11 -14.93
N GLN A 162 2.22 3.88 -15.37
CA GLN A 162 1.95 3.43 -16.74
C GLN A 162 0.46 3.40 -17.06
N HIS A 163 -0.38 2.92 -16.13
CA HIS A 163 -1.83 2.88 -16.32
C HIS A 163 -2.45 4.27 -16.39
N ILE A 164 -2.05 5.17 -15.50
CA ILE A 164 -2.51 6.58 -15.52
C ILE A 164 -2.09 7.26 -16.82
N ASN A 165 -0.83 7.15 -17.24
CA ASN A 165 -0.36 7.77 -18.47
C ASN A 165 -1.01 7.15 -19.71
N GLY A 166 -1.20 5.84 -19.73
CA GLY A 166 -1.93 5.17 -20.82
C GLY A 166 -3.40 5.59 -20.90
N PHE A 167 -4.04 5.86 -19.77
CA PHE A 167 -5.39 6.41 -19.72
C PHE A 167 -5.41 7.86 -20.23
N ILE A 168 -4.54 8.73 -19.72
CA ILE A 168 -4.43 10.15 -20.13
C ILE A 168 -4.12 10.25 -21.62
N ALA A 169 -3.16 9.46 -22.14
CA ALA A 169 -2.81 9.48 -23.55
C ALA A 169 -3.98 9.08 -24.47
N ARG A 170 -4.77 8.09 -24.09
CA ARG A 170 -5.97 7.68 -24.82
C ARG A 170 -7.05 8.75 -24.80
N GLU A 171 -7.25 9.42 -23.67
CA GLU A 171 -8.23 10.50 -23.54
C GLU A 171 -7.81 11.76 -24.34
N MET A 172 -6.53 12.09 -24.37
CA MET A 172 -6.01 13.18 -25.21
C MET A 172 -6.18 12.89 -26.70
N GLN A 173 -5.99 11.64 -27.14
CA GLN A 173 -6.22 11.24 -28.54
C GLN A 173 -7.70 11.23 -28.92
N SER A 174 -8.60 11.04 -27.97
CA SER A 174 -10.05 11.07 -28.19
C SER A 174 -10.67 12.48 -28.14
N GLY A 175 -9.86 13.54 -27.97
CA GLY A 175 -10.31 14.93 -27.94
C GLY A 175 -11.03 15.35 -26.65
N ILE A 176 -10.97 14.53 -25.60
CA ILE A 176 -11.50 14.89 -24.28
C ILE A 176 -10.45 15.73 -23.56
N VAL A 177 -10.74 17.02 -23.37
CA VAL A 177 -9.90 17.93 -22.60
C VAL A 177 -9.93 17.49 -21.13
N VAL A 178 -8.83 16.90 -20.66
CA VAL A 178 -8.60 16.68 -19.23
C VAL A 178 -8.41 18.06 -18.60
N GLY A 179 -9.32 18.44 -17.72
CA GLY A 179 -9.32 19.77 -17.12
C GLY A 179 -7.98 20.14 -16.49
N SER A 180 -7.65 21.41 -16.51
CA SER A 180 -6.37 22.04 -16.17
C SER A 180 -5.77 21.75 -14.78
N GLY A 181 -6.42 20.94 -13.95
CA GLY A 181 -5.93 20.54 -12.62
C GLY A 181 -4.90 19.42 -12.61
N LEU A 182 -4.73 18.67 -13.72
CA LEU A 182 -3.80 17.52 -13.79
C LEU A 182 -2.44 17.87 -14.45
N LEU A 183 -2.26 19.12 -14.89
CA LEU A 183 -1.06 19.56 -15.62
C LEU A 183 0.06 20.08 -14.71
N MET A 184 -0.05 19.94 -13.40
CA MET A 184 0.96 20.38 -12.41
C MET A 184 1.89 19.24 -11.95
N LEU A 185 2.05 18.19 -12.76
CA LEU A 185 3.02 17.12 -12.47
C LEU A 185 4.18 17.19 -13.47
N ARG A 186 5.03 18.21 -13.31
CA ARG A 186 6.43 18.21 -13.77
C ARG A 186 7.35 18.10 -12.59
#